data_ecc46da0d395b7b45b06dfb16ebfc0ec
#
_entry.id   ecc46da0d395b7b45b06dfb16ebfc0ec
#
_cell.length_a   1.000
_cell.length_b   1.000
_cell.length_c   1.000
_cell.angle_alpha   90.00
_cell.angle_beta   90.00
_cell.angle_gamma   90.00
#
_symmetry.space_group_name_H-M   'P 1'
#
loop_
_entity.id
_entity.type
_entity.pdbx_description
1 polymer ?
#
loop_
_entity_poly.entity_id
_entity_poly.type
_entity_poly.pdbx_seq_one_letter_code
_entity_poly.pdbx_strand_id
1 'polypeptide(L)'
;AFLSEEIRKNTGTKDNWSLMEDYHFGGYAKYNVDLVRFINSFKKKTSILLDPIYTSKMIFGILDLIEKGRFKEGTKILAIHTGGIQGIEGFNQKLKEKNQEIIKII
;
A
#
# COMPACT_ATOMS: atom_id res chain seq x y z
N ALA A 1 -15.48 8.81 -11.24
CA ALA A 1 -14.47 8.21 -12.07
C ALA A 1 -14.84 6.79 -12.47
N PHE A 2 -14.17 6.27 -13.48
CA PHE A 2 -14.46 4.96 -14.07
C PHE A 2 -14.49 3.83 -13.04
N LEU A 3 -13.48 3.77 -12.17
CA LEU A 3 -13.37 2.70 -11.18
C LEU A 3 -14.52 2.74 -10.17
N SER A 4 -14.93 3.92 -9.74
CA SER A 4 -16.08 4.07 -8.85
C SER A 4 -17.36 3.56 -9.50
N GLU A 5 -17.55 3.85 -10.79
CA GLU A 5 -18.71 3.37 -11.54
C GLU A 5 -18.71 1.85 -11.68
N GLU A 6 -17.54 1.25 -11.94
CA GLU A 6 -17.42 -0.20 -12.03
C GLU A 6 -17.74 -0.89 -10.71
N ILE A 7 -17.30 -0.33 -9.58
CA ILE A 7 -17.63 -0.87 -8.28
C ILE A 7 -19.13 -0.79 -8.01
N ARG A 8 -19.77 0.34 -8.34
CA ARG A 8 -21.20 0.51 -8.17
C ARG A 8 -22.01 -0.48 -9.02
N LYS A 9 -21.55 -0.79 -10.22
CA LYS A 9 -22.17 -1.83 -11.05
C LYS A 9 -22.21 -3.18 -10.37
N ASN A 10 -21.14 -3.52 -9.65
CA ASN A 10 -20.99 -4.83 -9.02
C ASN A 10 -21.58 -4.92 -7.61
N THR A 11 -21.70 -3.79 -6.91
CA THR A 11 -22.18 -3.75 -5.53
C THR A 11 -23.55 -3.11 -5.37
N GLY A 12 -24.13 -2.61 -6.46
CA GLY A 12 -25.41 -1.90 -6.43
C GLY A 12 -25.25 -0.47 -5.92
N THR A 13 -26.28 0.02 -5.21
CA THR A 13 -26.32 1.41 -4.76
C THR A 13 -25.85 1.63 -3.33
N LYS A 14 -25.17 0.64 -2.73
CA LYS A 14 -24.64 0.79 -1.37
C LYS A 14 -23.49 1.81 -1.36
N ASP A 15 -23.55 2.75 -0.43
CA ASP A 15 -22.58 3.85 -0.30
C ASP A 15 -21.70 3.72 0.94
N ASN A 16 -21.52 2.51 1.45
CA ASN A 16 -20.68 2.24 2.63
C ASN A 16 -19.21 1.98 2.30
N TRP A 17 -18.77 2.42 1.15
CA TRP A 17 -17.39 2.28 0.69
C TRP A 17 -16.91 3.58 0.04
N SER A 18 -15.60 3.73 -0.05
CA SER A 18 -14.98 4.84 -0.78
C SER A 18 -13.63 4.41 -1.34
N LEU A 19 -13.15 5.13 -2.35
CA LEU A 19 -11.85 4.91 -2.96
C LEU A 19 -10.85 5.92 -2.41
N MET A 20 -9.65 5.44 -2.04
CA MET A 20 -8.53 6.28 -1.64
C MET A 20 -7.55 6.36 -2.82
N GLU A 21 -7.58 7.47 -3.54
CA GLU A 21 -6.80 7.67 -4.76
C GLU A 21 -5.48 8.39 -4.54
N ASP A 22 -5.22 8.90 -3.32
CA ASP A 22 -4.06 9.74 -3.03
C ASP A 22 -2.76 8.97 -2.74
N TYR A 23 -2.84 7.64 -2.60
CA TYR A 23 -1.72 6.81 -2.17
C TYR A 23 -1.21 5.86 -3.26
N HIS A 24 -1.31 6.27 -4.53
CA HIS A 24 -0.90 5.42 -5.66
C HIS A 24 0.59 5.53 -6.00
N PHE A 25 1.30 6.52 -5.46
CA PHE A 25 2.74 6.74 -5.72
C PHE A 25 3.07 6.86 -7.22
N GLY A 26 2.21 7.51 -7.99
CA GLY A 26 2.38 7.71 -9.42
C GLY A 26 1.62 6.72 -10.31
N GLY A 27 1.00 5.69 -9.73
CA GLY A 27 0.19 4.72 -10.46
C GLY A 27 0.62 3.29 -10.22
N TYR A 28 0.09 2.38 -11.02
CA TYR A 28 0.36 0.95 -10.89
C TYR A 28 1.87 0.67 -11.00
N ALA A 29 2.39 -0.10 -10.07
CA ALA A 29 3.80 -0.48 -9.95
C ALA A 29 4.77 0.71 -9.85
N LYS A 30 4.28 1.94 -9.73
CA LYS A 30 5.10 3.11 -9.47
C LYS A 30 5.46 3.17 -7.99
N TYR A 31 6.63 3.72 -7.71
CA TYR A 31 7.15 3.80 -6.35
C TYR A 31 8.09 4.98 -6.21
N ASN A 32 8.46 5.29 -4.98
CA ASN A 32 9.56 6.22 -4.68
C ASN A 32 10.41 5.63 -3.55
N VAL A 33 11.50 6.31 -3.22
CA VAL A 33 12.42 5.86 -2.17
C VAL A 33 11.71 5.77 -0.82
N ASP A 34 10.78 6.67 -0.55
CA ASP A 34 10.05 6.70 0.72
C ASP A 34 9.19 5.44 0.90
N LEU A 35 8.60 4.93 -0.18
CA LEU A 35 7.82 3.69 -0.11
C LEU A 35 8.71 2.50 0.24
N VAL A 36 9.87 2.38 -0.37
CA VAL A 36 10.83 1.31 -0.07
C VAL A 36 11.29 1.39 1.39
N ARG A 37 11.61 2.58 1.85
CA ARG A 37 12.00 2.80 3.25
C ARG A 37 10.88 2.46 4.20
N PHE A 38 9.65 2.80 3.84
CA PHE A 38 8.49 2.43 4.63
C PHE A 38 8.35 0.92 4.76
N ILE A 39 8.47 0.18 3.66
CA ILE A 39 8.39 -1.29 3.65
C ILE A 39 9.44 -1.88 4.60
N ASN A 40 10.68 -1.41 4.52
CA ASN A 40 11.77 -1.89 5.37
C ASN A 40 11.54 -1.54 6.84
N SER A 41 11.09 -0.33 7.12
CA SER A 41 10.79 0.13 8.48
C SER A 41 9.63 -0.65 9.10
N PHE A 42 8.57 -0.86 8.32
CA PHE A 42 7.40 -1.59 8.79
C PHE A 42 7.76 -3.03 9.13
N LYS A 43 8.55 -3.68 8.28
CA LYS A 43 9.04 -5.05 8.55
C LYS A 43 9.89 -5.11 9.80
N LYS A 44 10.76 -4.12 10.00
CA LYS A 44 11.61 -4.07 11.19
C LYS A 44 10.79 -3.95 12.47
N LYS A 45 9.70 -3.18 12.45
CA LYS A 45 8.85 -2.94 13.62
C LYS A 45 7.83 -4.04 13.87
N THR A 46 7.34 -4.70 12.83
CA THR A 46 6.21 -5.64 12.93
C THR A 46 6.55 -7.06 12.52
N SER A 47 7.68 -7.29 11.88
CA SER A 47 8.06 -8.56 11.24
C SER A 47 7.15 -8.93 10.06
N ILE A 48 6.38 -7.99 9.56
CA ILE A 48 5.48 -8.21 8.41
C ILE A 48 6.09 -7.60 7.16
N LEU A 49 6.28 -8.44 6.13
CA LEU A 49 6.79 -8.01 4.84
C LEU A 49 5.64 -7.61 3.92
N LEU A 50 5.70 -6.41 3.38
CA LEU A 50 4.70 -5.87 2.47
C LEU A 50 5.23 -5.86 1.04
N ASP A 51 4.34 -6.10 0.07
CA ASP A 51 4.72 -5.98 -1.33
C ASP A 51 4.73 -4.50 -1.77
N PRO A 52 5.52 -4.15 -2.80
CA PRO A 52 5.66 -2.75 -3.21
C PRO A 52 4.54 -2.24 -4.12
N ILE A 53 3.62 -3.10 -4.55
CA ILE A 53 2.60 -2.72 -5.53
C ILE A 53 1.27 -2.37 -4.86
N TYR A 54 0.81 -3.18 -3.92
CA TYR A 54 -0.50 -3.03 -3.30
C TYR A 54 -0.46 -2.84 -1.79
N THR A 55 0.05 -3.82 -1.06
CA THR A 55 -0.11 -3.85 0.40
C THR A 55 0.68 -2.75 1.09
N SER A 56 1.86 -2.39 0.59
CA SER A 56 2.62 -1.30 1.17
C SER A 56 1.90 0.04 1.02
N LYS A 57 1.31 0.28 -0.13
CA LYS A 57 0.55 1.51 -0.38
C LYS A 57 -0.69 1.58 0.49
N MET A 58 -1.37 0.46 0.66
CA MET A 58 -2.53 0.36 1.53
C MET A 58 -2.17 0.70 2.97
N ILE A 59 -1.17 0.06 3.52
CA ILE A 59 -0.76 0.30 4.91
C ILE A 59 -0.21 1.71 5.09
N PHE A 60 0.60 2.19 4.14
CA PHE A 60 1.10 3.56 4.17
C PHE A 60 -0.07 4.56 4.24
N GLY A 61 -1.08 4.35 3.39
CA GLY A 61 -2.25 5.21 3.36
C GLY A 61 -3.04 5.18 4.65
N ILE A 62 -3.25 3.99 5.22
CA ILE A 62 -3.96 3.85 6.50
C ILE A 62 -3.24 4.59 7.61
N LEU A 63 -1.93 4.40 7.75
CA LEU A 63 -1.15 5.05 8.80
C LEU A 63 -1.12 6.57 8.62
N ASP A 64 -1.02 7.04 7.40
CA ASP A 64 -1.05 8.47 7.11
C ASP A 64 -2.41 9.09 7.46
N LEU A 65 -3.49 8.40 7.14
CA LEU A 65 -4.84 8.85 7.49
C LEU A 65 -5.07 8.86 9.00
N ILE A 66 -4.52 7.88 9.72
CA ILE A 66 -4.58 7.86 11.18
C ILE A 66 -3.86 9.08 11.75
N GLU A 67 -2.67 9.36 11.27
CA GLU A 67 -1.88 10.51 11.72
C GLU A 67 -2.58 11.84 11.44
N LYS A 68 -3.28 11.93 10.33
CA LYS A 68 -4.05 13.11 9.96
C LYS A 68 -5.39 13.23 10.69
N GLY A 69 -5.72 12.30 11.58
CA GLY A 69 -6.95 12.34 12.35
C GLY A 69 -8.22 12.04 11.56
N ARG A 70 -8.09 11.30 10.46
CA ARG A 70 -9.24 10.99 9.58
C ARG A 70 -10.13 9.88 10.13
N PHE A 71 -9.67 9.14 11.13
CA PHE A 71 -10.47 8.13 11.81
C PHE A 71 -10.76 8.57 13.23
N LYS A 72 -11.97 8.28 13.70
CA LYS A 72 -12.39 8.55 15.07
C LYS A 72 -11.51 7.74 16.03
N GLU A 73 -11.13 8.35 17.15
CA GLU A 73 -10.38 7.64 18.19
C GLU A 73 -11.14 6.39 18.64
N GLY A 74 -10.42 5.28 18.78
CA GLY A 74 -11.00 3.99 19.12
C GLY A 74 -11.55 3.20 17.95
N THR A 75 -11.47 3.74 16.72
CA THR A 75 -11.90 3.02 15.52
C THR A 75 -11.02 1.78 15.31
N LYS A 76 -11.67 0.65 15.03
CA LYS A 76 -10.97 -0.58 14.68
C LYS A 76 -10.83 -0.65 13.17
N ILE A 77 -9.60 -0.87 12.70
CA ILE A 77 -9.28 -0.93 11.27
C ILE A 77 -8.79 -2.33 10.93
N LEU A 78 -9.47 -2.97 9.99
CA LEU A 78 -9.02 -4.25 9.44
C LEU A 78 -8.33 -4.01 8.11
N ALA A 79 -7.04 -4.31 8.05
CA ALA A 79 -6.28 -4.26 6.81
C ALA A 79 -5.97 -5.68 6.34
N ILE A 80 -6.32 -5.98 5.09
CA ILE A 80 -6.16 -7.33 4.56
C ILE A 80 -4.88 -7.39 3.72
N HIS A 81 -3.94 -8.22 4.15
CA HIS A 81 -2.71 -8.48 3.39
C HIS A 81 -3.00 -9.54 2.33
N THR A 82 -2.93 -9.15 1.07
CA THR A 82 -3.29 -10.03 -0.06
C THR A 82 -2.13 -10.82 -0.64
N GLY A 83 -0.93 -10.72 -0.05
CA GLY A 83 0.26 -11.41 -0.54
C GLY A 83 1.07 -10.55 -1.49
N GLY A 84 1.49 -11.10 -2.62
CA GLY A 84 2.28 -10.37 -3.61
C GLY A 84 3.78 -10.31 -3.32
N ILE A 85 4.25 -10.90 -2.23
CA ILE A 85 5.66 -10.83 -1.84
C ILE A 85 6.58 -11.58 -2.80
N GLN A 86 6.05 -12.52 -3.56
CA GLN A 86 6.83 -13.24 -4.57
C GLN A 86 7.37 -12.31 -5.67
N GLY A 87 6.80 -11.13 -5.84
CA GLY A 87 7.28 -10.14 -6.81
C GLY A 87 8.45 -9.29 -6.33
N ILE A 88 8.81 -9.39 -5.05
CA ILE A 88 9.83 -8.52 -4.46
C ILE A 88 11.21 -8.76 -5.08
N GLU A 89 11.54 -10.00 -5.38
CA GLU A 89 12.85 -10.32 -5.95
C GLU A 89 13.08 -9.60 -7.28
N GLY A 90 12.11 -9.66 -8.20
CA GLY A 90 12.19 -8.94 -9.46
C GLY A 90 12.20 -7.43 -9.28
N PHE A 91 11.44 -6.93 -8.32
CA PHE A 91 11.43 -5.51 -7.97
C PHE A 91 12.80 -5.06 -7.45
N ASN A 92 13.41 -5.86 -6.56
CA ASN A 92 14.74 -5.58 -6.04
C ASN A 92 15.80 -5.58 -7.12
N GLN A 93 15.66 -6.43 -8.13
CA GLN A 93 16.59 -6.45 -9.25
C GLN A 93 16.61 -5.09 -9.96
N LYS A 94 15.44 -4.51 -10.19
CA LYS A 94 15.33 -3.17 -10.78
C LYS A 94 15.93 -2.09 -9.88
N LEU A 95 15.73 -2.20 -8.56
CA LEU A 95 16.31 -1.25 -7.62
C LEU A 95 17.83 -1.30 -7.63
N LYS A 96 18.41 -2.50 -7.68
CA LYS A 96 19.86 -2.68 -7.76
C LYS A 96 20.43 -2.06 -9.04
N GLU A 97 19.75 -2.25 -10.16
CA GLU A 97 20.17 -1.66 -11.43
C GLU A 97 20.23 -0.14 -11.39
N LYS A 98 19.37 0.48 -10.56
CA LYS A 98 19.32 1.94 -10.38
C LYS A 98 20.13 2.43 -9.19
N ASN A 99 20.90 1.56 -8.54
CA ASN A 99 21.66 1.87 -7.32
C ASN A 99 20.77 2.45 -6.20
N GLN A 100 19.55 1.92 -6.07
CA GLN A 100 18.61 2.34 -5.04
C GLN A 100 18.55 1.33 -3.91
N GLU A 101 18.06 1.79 -2.75
CA GLU A 101 17.85 0.93 -1.59
C GLU A 101 16.87 -0.19 -1.95
N ILE A 102 17.20 -1.43 -1.58
CA ILE A 102 16.35 -2.59 -1.86
C ILE A 102 15.42 -2.89 -0.68
N ILE A 103 14.37 -3.68 -0.95
CA ILE A 103 13.49 -4.21 0.08
C ILE A 103 14.20 -5.39 0.74
N LYS A 104 14.38 -5.31 2.05
CA LYS A 104 15.06 -6.36 2.82
C LYS A 104 14.08 -7.49 3.13
N ILE A 105 14.36 -8.67 2.59
CA ILE A 105 13.53 -9.85 2.77
C ILE A 105 13.84 -10.56 4.09
N ILE A 106 15.07 -10.44 4.54
CA ILE A 106 15.54 -11.08 5.78
C ILE A 106 15.87 -10.03 6.83
#